data_752c0aa787ce89834ac77b92935ee798
#
_entry.id   752c0aa787ce89834ac77b92935ee798
#
_cell.length_a   1.000
_cell.length_b   1.000
_cell.length_c   1.000
_cell.angle_alpha   90.00
_cell.angle_beta   90.00
_cell.angle_gamma   90.00
#
_symmetry.space_group_name_H-M   'P 1'
#
loop_
_entity.id
_entity.type
_entity.pdbx_description
1 polymer ?
#
loop_
_entity_poly.entity_id
_entity_poly.type
_entity_poly.pdbx_seq_one_letter_code
_entity_poly.pdbx_strand_id
1 'polypeptide(L)'
;AGIEIENTIGADVYDNVATENTGGILVFNMPNLPQPGYRTRVYDNHVFANNTGNFGHEGTPVASIPAGSGIVINSNDEVEIFNNTIADNRTANIIVSSLHSTGYSDYAVQQDFDPYPEGIHIHGNTFSGGGDNPDGLDLQGLKILVAGPLGRLPDVLWDGYYDAGKMVDGAMPDDRRICLDNGEAEIVNADGPNGYENPAVVTDNHRCSLPPLPAVELALAE
;
A
#
# COMPACT_ATOMS: atom_id res chain seq x y z
N ALA A 1 -8.01 -11.46 3.25
CA ALA A 1 -7.74 -10.82 1.96
C ALA A 1 -8.65 -11.39 0.87
N GLY A 2 -8.99 -10.58 -0.12
CA GLY A 2 -9.65 -11.07 -1.34
C GLY A 2 -8.64 -11.76 -2.26
N ILE A 3 -7.56 -11.05 -2.58
CA ILE A 3 -6.42 -11.54 -3.37
C ILE A 3 -5.15 -11.21 -2.60
N GLU A 4 -4.19 -12.12 -2.57
CA GLU A 4 -2.90 -11.91 -1.93
C GLU A 4 -1.76 -12.37 -2.84
N ILE A 5 -0.83 -11.46 -3.10
CA ILE A 5 0.40 -11.67 -3.85
C ILE A 5 1.54 -11.55 -2.83
N GLU A 6 2.08 -12.68 -2.41
CA GLU A 6 3.13 -12.72 -1.40
C GLU A 6 4.43 -13.22 -2.02
N ASN A 7 5.52 -12.47 -1.84
CA ASN A 7 6.88 -12.79 -2.29
C ASN A 7 6.93 -13.33 -3.74
N THR A 8 6.17 -12.71 -4.63
CA THR A 8 6.07 -13.13 -6.03
C THR A 8 6.92 -12.21 -6.91
N ILE A 9 7.71 -12.79 -7.78
CA ILE A 9 8.51 -12.07 -8.77
C ILE A 9 7.73 -12.01 -10.08
N GLY A 10 7.19 -10.83 -10.39
CA GLY A 10 6.35 -10.59 -11.56
C GLY A 10 4.93 -11.16 -11.42
N ALA A 11 3.96 -10.29 -11.22
CA ALA A 11 2.54 -10.65 -11.17
C ALA A 11 1.69 -9.62 -11.90
N ASP A 12 0.70 -10.07 -12.65
CA ASP A 12 -0.37 -9.26 -13.23
C ASP A 12 -1.70 -9.63 -12.56
N VAL A 13 -2.30 -8.66 -11.85
CA VAL A 13 -3.57 -8.81 -11.15
C VAL A 13 -4.58 -7.89 -11.82
N TYR A 14 -5.49 -8.44 -12.62
CA TYR A 14 -6.40 -7.63 -13.44
C TYR A 14 -7.75 -8.28 -13.66
N ASP A 15 -8.73 -7.47 -14.05
CA ASP A 15 -10.12 -7.89 -14.32
C ASP A 15 -10.79 -8.63 -13.14
N ASN A 16 -10.43 -8.29 -11.90
CA ASN A 16 -11.00 -8.90 -10.71
C ASN A 16 -12.02 -7.98 -10.03
N VAL A 17 -12.90 -8.58 -9.26
CA VAL A 17 -13.77 -7.91 -8.30
C VAL A 17 -13.38 -8.36 -6.90
N ALA A 18 -12.90 -7.42 -6.07
CA ALA A 18 -12.57 -7.65 -4.67
C ALA A 18 -13.49 -6.80 -3.79
N THR A 19 -14.40 -7.44 -3.09
CA THR A 19 -15.39 -6.78 -2.23
C THR A 19 -15.74 -7.65 -1.02
N GLU A 20 -16.24 -7.02 0.05
CA GLU A 20 -16.66 -7.69 1.28
C GLU A 20 -15.54 -8.45 2.02
N ASN A 21 -14.28 -8.11 1.76
CA ASN A 21 -13.11 -8.60 2.49
C ASN A 21 -12.70 -7.62 3.60
N THR A 22 -11.69 -7.98 4.38
CA THR A 22 -10.98 -7.07 5.30
C THR A 22 -10.07 -6.12 4.51
N GLY A 23 -9.27 -6.68 3.61
CA GLY A 23 -8.47 -6.01 2.59
C GLY A 23 -8.76 -6.63 1.23
N GLY A 24 -8.88 -5.80 0.18
CA GLY A 24 -9.25 -6.25 -1.15
C GLY A 24 -8.12 -6.98 -1.86
N ILE A 25 -7.06 -6.29 -2.22
CA ILE A 25 -5.87 -6.85 -2.89
C ILE A 25 -4.63 -6.51 -2.05
N LEU A 26 -3.85 -7.52 -1.69
CA LEU A 26 -2.63 -7.37 -0.90
C LEU A 26 -1.41 -7.75 -1.75
N VAL A 27 -0.38 -6.91 -1.73
CA VAL A 27 0.91 -7.14 -2.41
C VAL A 27 2.01 -7.04 -1.37
N PHE A 28 2.46 -8.19 -0.89
CA PHE A 28 3.34 -8.28 0.26
C PHE A 28 4.71 -8.86 -0.10
N ASN A 29 5.73 -8.30 0.52
CA ASN A 29 7.06 -8.89 0.63
C ASN A 29 7.32 -9.18 2.11
N MET A 30 7.36 -10.46 2.46
CA MET A 30 7.51 -10.92 3.84
C MET A 30 8.92 -11.44 4.08
N PRO A 31 9.50 -11.20 5.29
CA PRO A 31 10.81 -11.72 5.62
C PRO A 31 10.84 -13.25 5.77
N ASN A 32 12.04 -13.82 5.72
CA ASN A 32 12.30 -15.23 5.97
C ASN A 32 11.63 -16.19 4.97
N LEU A 33 11.26 -15.70 3.79
CA LEU A 33 10.80 -16.51 2.67
C LEU A 33 11.91 -16.71 1.64
N PRO A 34 11.83 -17.75 0.77
CA PRO A 34 12.92 -18.13 -0.14
C PRO A 34 13.29 -17.07 -1.19
N GLN A 35 12.41 -16.14 -1.49
CA GLN A 35 12.63 -15.07 -2.47
C GLN A 35 11.91 -13.78 -2.07
N PRO A 36 12.38 -12.60 -2.51
CA PRO A 36 11.64 -11.35 -2.37
C PRO A 36 10.46 -11.28 -3.34
N GLY A 37 9.53 -10.34 -3.10
CA GLY A 37 8.47 -9.99 -4.04
C GLY A 37 8.74 -8.64 -4.69
N TYR A 38 8.58 -8.54 -6.02
CA TYR A 38 8.70 -7.30 -6.78
C TYR A 38 8.11 -7.43 -8.19
N ARG A 39 7.88 -6.30 -8.88
CA ARG A 39 7.29 -6.19 -10.23
C ARG A 39 5.85 -6.71 -10.30
N THR A 40 4.99 -6.14 -9.48
CA THR A 40 3.55 -6.47 -9.51
C THR A 40 2.78 -5.34 -10.18
N ARG A 41 1.93 -5.69 -11.15
CA ARG A 41 0.96 -4.77 -11.74
C ARG A 41 -0.44 -5.11 -11.28
N VAL A 42 -1.17 -4.11 -10.76
CA VAL A 42 -2.56 -4.22 -10.29
C VAL A 42 -3.40 -3.26 -11.11
N TYR A 43 -4.21 -3.77 -12.05
CA TYR A 43 -4.92 -2.90 -12.99
C TYR A 43 -6.28 -3.45 -13.43
N ASP A 44 -7.14 -2.56 -13.89
CA ASP A 44 -8.48 -2.88 -14.39
C ASP A 44 -9.34 -3.68 -13.39
N ASN A 45 -9.08 -3.55 -12.08
CA ASN A 45 -9.86 -4.21 -11.04
C ASN A 45 -10.94 -3.30 -10.48
N HIS A 46 -11.98 -3.90 -9.90
CA HIS A 46 -13.00 -3.22 -9.11
C HIS A 46 -12.86 -3.63 -7.65
N VAL A 47 -12.34 -2.72 -6.80
CA VAL A 47 -11.96 -2.98 -5.40
C VAL A 47 -12.78 -2.08 -4.49
N PHE A 48 -13.84 -2.60 -3.89
CA PHE A 48 -14.77 -1.74 -3.15
C PHE A 48 -15.37 -2.40 -1.92
N ALA A 49 -15.72 -1.57 -0.95
CA ALA A 49 -16.44 -1.98 0.27
C ALA A 49 -15.81 -3.18 0.99
N ASN A 50 -14.48 -3.23 1.07
CA ASN A 50 -13.75 -4.29 1.79
C ASN A 50 -13.74 -3.99 3.30
N ASN A 51 -14.92 -3.94 3.90
CA ASN A 51 -15.17 -3.43 5.24
C ASN A 51 -15.44 -4.51 6.29
N THR A 52 -15.22 -5.78 5.96
CA THR A 52 -15.40 -6.90 6.89
C THR A 52 -14.34 -6.85 7.97
N GLY A 53 -14.76 -6.98 9.25
CA GLY A 53 -13.83 -7.03 10.38
C GLY A 53 -12.76 -8.10 10.20
N ASN A 54 -11.53 -7.82 10.63
CA ASN A 54 -10.44 -8.75 10.47
C ASN A 54 -10.68 -10.01 11.34
N PHE A 55 -10.62 -11.17 10.70
CA PHE A 55 -10.73 -12.49 11.33
C PHE A 55 -9.48 -13.36 11.09
N GLY A 56 -8.38 -12.72 10.62
CA GLY A 56 -7.08 -13.38 10.48
C GLY A 56 -6.59 -13.93 11.81
N HIS A 57 -5.89 -15.06 11.76
CA HIS A 57 -5.33 -15.66 12.97
C HIS A 57 -4.25 -14.72 13.54
N GLU A 58 -4.36 -14.39 14.82
CA GLU A 58 -3.38 -13.58 15.53
C GLU A 58 -1.95 -14.12 15.30
N GLY A 59 -1.00 -13.24 15.04
CA GLY A 59 0.38 -13.60 14.68
C GLY A 59 0.60 -13.90 13.20
N THR A 60 -0.41 -13.72 12.33
CA THR A 60 -0.21 -13.78 10.87
C THR A 60 -0.17 -12.38 10.25
N PRO A 61 0.52 -12.17 9.10
CA PRO A 61 0.60 -10.87 8.43
C PRO A 61 -0.77 -10.26 8.14
N VAL A 62 -1.69 -11.08 7.65
CA VAL A 62 -3.05 -10.65 7.32
C VAL A 62 -3.85 -10.18 8.55
N ALA A 63 -3.50 -10.61 9.76
CA ALA A 63 -4.14 -10.14 10.99
C ALA A 63 -3.84 -8.67 11.32
N SER A 64 -2.76 -8.10 10.77
CA SER A 64 -2.40 -6.69 10.95
C SER A 64 -3.09 -5.74 9.98
N ILE A 65 -3.81 -6.26 8.99
CA ILE A 65 -4.49 -5.43 7.99
C ILE A 65 -5.71 -4.75 8.60
N PRO A 66 -5.82 -3.42 8.57
CA PRO A 66 -7.00 -2.71 9.01
C PRO A 66 -8.21 -3.08 8.15
N ALA A 67 -9.34 -3.34 8.76
CA ALA A 67 -10.58 -3.57 8.01
C ALA A 67 -10.98 -2.29 7.25
N GLY A 68 -11.38 -2.42 6.00
CA GLY A 68 -11.66 -1.27 5.14
C GLY A 68 -10.46 -0.84 4.30
N SER A 69 -9.53 -1.74 4.03
CA SER A 69 -8.40 -1.50 3.14
C SER A 69 -8.72 -1.96 1.72
N GLY A 70 -8.53 -1.09 0.73
CA GLY A 70 -8.73 -1.46 -0.67
C GLY A 70 -7.55 -2.26 -1.22
N ILE A 71 -6.50 -1.60 -1.66
CA ILE A 71 -5.23 -2.21 -2.09
C ILE A 71 -4.17 -1.91 -1.04
N VAL A 72 -3.41 -2.91 -0.62
CA VAL A 72 -2.34 -2.76 0.38
C VAL A 72 -1.03 -3.26 -0.18
N ILE A 73 -0.03 -2.39 -0.20
CA ILE A 73 1.37 -2.73 -0.49
C ILE A 73 2.13 -2.77 0.84
N ASN A 74 2.89 -3.84 1.08
CA ASN A 74 3.78 -3.93 2.24
C ASN A 74 5.17 -4.41 1.82
N SER A 75 6.19 -3.57 2.05
CA SER A 75 7.60 -3.91 1.80
C SER A 75 7.87 -4.49 0.40
N ASN A 76 7.04 -4.19 -0.58
CA ASN A 76 7.14 -4.72 -1.94
C ASN A 76 7.60 -3.62 -2.89
N ASP A 77 8.52 -3.95 -3.80
CA ASP A 77 9.13 -3.01 -4.73
C ASP A 77 8.54 -3.12 -6.13
N GLU A 78 8.70 -2.05 -6.92
CA GLU A 78 8.27 -2.02 -8.31
C GLU A 78 6.80 -2.45 -8.46
N VAL A 79 5.88 -1.70 -7.82
CA VAL A 79 4.43 -1.96 -7.90
C VAL A 79 3.74 -0.87 -8.70
N GLU A 80 3.03 -1.24 -9.75
CA GLU A 80 2.23 -0.34 -10.59
C GLU A 80 0.74 -0.59 -10.37
N ILE A 81 0.01 0.44 -9.93
CA ILE A 81 -1.43 0.39 -9.63
C ILE A 81 -2.14 1.36 -10.57
N PHE A 82 -2.88 0.86 -11.56
CA PHE A 82 -3.46 1.73 -12.58
C PHE A 82 -4.80 1.26 -13.12
N ASN A 83 -5.61 2.19 -13.59
CA ASN A 83 -6.92 1.95 -14.20
C ASN A 83 -7.92 1.18 -13.32
N ASN A 84 -7.70 1.08 -12.02
CA ASN A 84 -8.66 0.43 -11.14
C ASN A 84 -9.81 1.38 -10.77
N THR A 85 -10.97 0.82 -10.46
CA THR A 85 -12.03 1.51 -9.73
C THR A 85 -11.98 1.08 -8.28
N ILE A 86 -11.64 2.01 -7.38
CA ILE A 86 -11.43 1.74 -5.96
C ILE A 86 -12.38 2.62 -5.15
N ALA A 87 -13.27 2.01 -4.37
CA ALA A 87 -14.37 2.74 -3.76
C ALA A 87 -14.77 2.23 -2.37
N ASP A 88 -15.25 3.15 -1.53
CA ASP A 88 -15.96 2.83 -0.28
C ASP A 88 -15.20 1.92 0.68
N ASN A 89 -13.88 1.89 0.61
CA ASN A 89 -13.03 1.19 1.56
C ASN A 89 -12.84 2.11 2.79
N ARG A 90 -13.50 1.81 3.90
CA ARG A 90 -13.71 2.74 5.02
C ARG A 90 -12.42 3.25 5.68
N THR A 91 -11.30 2.51 5.58
CA THR A 91 -9.99 2.93 6.12
C THR A 91 -9.19 3.72 5.09
N ALA A 92 -8.88 3.14 3.94
CA ALA A 92 -8.20 3.82 2.86
C ALA A 92 -8.36 3.04 1.54
N ASN A 93 -8.41 3.75 0.43
CA ASN A 93 -8.47 3.12 -0.89
C ASN A 93 -7.15 2.43 -1.24
N ILE A 94 -6.00 3.03 -0.93
CA ILE A 94 -4.68 2.39 -1.04
C ILE A 94 -3.89 2.63 0.25
N ILE A 95 -3.18 1.60 0.72
CA ILE A 95 -2.21 1.70 1.81
C ILE A 95 -0.84 1.29 1.26
N VAL A 96 0.18 2.10 1.52
CA VAL A 96 1.59 1.79 1.24
C VAL A 96 2.31 1.74 2.58
N SER A 97 2.83 0.59 2.95
CA SER A 97 3.41 0.35 4.26
C SER A 97 4.72 -0.42 4.18
N SER A 98 5.52 -0.26 5.20
CA SER A 98 6.74 -1.02 5.46
C SER A 98 6.50 -2.14 6.47
N LEU A 99 7.45 -3.04 6.63
CA LEU A 99 7.43 -4.05 7.71
C LEU A 99 7.33 -3.40 9.10
N HIS A 100 7.89 -2.18 9.24
CA HIS A 100 7.92 -1.46 10.52
C HIS A 100 6.53 -1.09 11.06
N SER A 101 5.54 -0.98 10.20
CA SER A 101 4.13 -0.68 10.58
C SER A 101 3.29 -1.92 10.82
N THR A 102 3.89 -3.11 10.72
CA THR A 102 3.19 -4.38 10.93
C THR A 102 3.51 -4.97 12.30
N GLY A 103 2.68 -5.89 12.77
CA GLY A 103 2.99 -6.69 13.96
C GLY A 103 4.18 -7.64 13.80
N TYR A 104 4.87 -7.60 12.65
CA TYR A 104 6.06 -8.41 12.34
C TYR A 104 7.39 -7.70 12.60
N SER A 105 7.37 -6.44 12.96
CA SER A 105 8.59 -5.66 13.25
C SER A 105 9.48 -6.26 14.35
N ASP A 106 8.87 -7.03 15.27
CA ASP A 106 9.57 -7.66 16.39
C ASP A 106 10.14 -9.05 16.09
N TYR A 107 9.88 -9.60 14.92
CA TYR A 107 10.44 -10.90 14.52
C TYR A 107 11.87 -10.74 14.02
N ALA A 108 12.70 -11.78 14.26
CA ALA A 108 14.02 -11.84 13.68
C ALA A 108 13.92 -11.90 12.14
N VAL A 109 14.40 -10.86 11.49
CA VAL A 109 14.38 -10.70 10.04
C VAL A 109 15.74 -11.07 9.47
N GLN A 110 15.76 -11.76 8.33
CA GLN A 110 17.01 -12.06 7.62
C GLN A 110 17.75 -10.76 7.25
N GLN A 111 19.08 -10.81 7.24
CA GLN A 111 19.92 -9.61 7.15
C GLN A 111 19.77 -8.84 5.82
N ASP A 112 19.39 -9.51 4.74
CA ASP A 112 19.24 -8.98 3.39
C ASP A 112 17.77 -8.63 3.02
N PHE A 113 16.85 -8.69 3.97
CA PHE A 113 15.46 -8.32 3.74
C PHE A 113 15.34 -6.79 3.65
N ASP A 114 14.69 -6.33 2.58
CA ASP A 114 14.30 -4.93 2.42
C ASP A 114 12.91 -4.69 3.01
N PRO A 115 12.78 -3.92 4.11
CA PRO A 115 11.50 -3.67 4.75
C PRO A 115 10.70 -2.53 4.13
N TYR A 116 11.25 -1.79 3.16
CA TYR A 116 10.66 -0.58 2.61
C TYR A 116 9.96 -0.84 1.28
N PRO A 117 8.82 -0.19 1.00
CA PRO A 117 8.21 -0.19 -0.33
C PRO A 117 8.87 0.88 -1.21
N GLU A 118 9.37 0.51 -2.37
CA GLU A 118 10.06 1.41 -3.29
C GLU A 118 9.58 1.25 -4.74
N GLY A 119 9.67 2.31 -5.54
CA GLY A 119 9.27 2.25 -6.95
C GLY A 119 7.76 1.99 -7.12
N ILE A 120 6.92 2.67 -6.32
CA ILE A 120 5.47 2.52 -6.38
C ILE A 120 4.88 3.57 -7.30
N HIS A 121 4.11 3.17 -8.32
CA HIS A 121 3.44 4.07 -9.25
C HIS A 121 1.94 3.89 -9.22
N ILE A 122 1.21 4.92 -8.79
CA ILE A 122 -0.24 4.97 -8.69
C ILE A 122 -0.76 5.97 -9.71
N HIS A 123 -1.49 5.51 -10.74
CA HIS A 123 -1.96 6.40 -11.80
C HIS A 123 -3.23 5.93 -12.49
N GLY A 124 -3.98 6.86 -13.06
CA GLY A 124 -5.17 6.55 -13.87
C GLY A 124 -6.31 5.81 -13.15
N ASN A 125 -6.25 5.67 -11.81
CA ASN A 125 -7.31 5.04 -11.05
C ASN A 125 -8.49 5.99 -10.84
N THR A 126 -9.67 5.42 -10.66
CA THR A 126 -10.87 6.15 -10.24
C THR A 126 -11.12 5.87 -8.76
N PHE A 127 -11.06 6.91 -7.93
CA PHE A 127 -11.36 6.83 -6.51
C PHE A 127 -12.74 7.42 -6.22
N SER A 128 -13.49 6.78 -5.29
CA SER A 128 -14.72 7.36 -4.75
C SER A 128 -15.01 6.85 -3.34
N GLY A 129 -15.49 7.71 -2.46
CA GLY A 129 -15.75 7.34 -1.07
C GLY A 129 -14.49 6.86 -0.32
N GLY A 130 -14.68 6.18 0.79
CA GLY A 130 -13.59 5.61 1.62
C GLY A 130 -12.90 6.62 2.54
N GLY A 131 -12.08 6.12 3.47
CA GLY A 131 -11.33 6.94 4.42
C GLY A 131 -12.15 7.65 5.50
N ASP A 132 -13.44 7.46 5.54
CA ASP A 132 -14.37 8.17 6.42
C ASP A 132 -14.49 7.56 7.83
N ASN A 133 -14.27 6.25 7.93
CA ASN A 133 -14.37 5.51 9.20
C ASN A 133 -13.23 4.47 9.34
N PRO A 134 -11.97 4.90 9.48
CA PRO A 134 -10.82 4.02 9.59
C PRO A 134 -10.93 3.04 10.75
N ASP A 135 -10.34 1.86 10.57
CA ASP A 135 -10.33 0.80 11.56
C ASP A 135 -9.33 1.11 12.69
N GLY A 136 -9.78 0.90 13.93
CA GLY A 136 -8.95 1.14 15.11
C GLY A 136 -8.83 2.61 15.53
N LEU A 137 -8.47 2.81 16.80
CA LEU A 137 -8.42 4.15 17.42
C LEU A 137 -7.28 5.01 16.85
N ASP A 138 -6.16 4.38 16.51
CA ASP A 138 -4.98 5.09 16.00
C ASP A 138 -5.25 5.71 14.62
N LEU A 139 -5.85 4.95 13.70
CA LEU A 139 -6.21 5.47 12.38
C LEU A 139 -7.38 6.47 12.44
N GLN A 140 -8.31 6.32 13.38
CA GLN A 140 -9.33 7.34 13.63
C GLN A 140 -8.68 8.63 14.18
N GLY A 141 -7.71 8.51 15.07
CA GLY A 141 -6.91 9.64 15.56
C GLY A 141 -6.17 10.34 14.41
N LEU A 142 -5.51 9.59 13.55
CA LEU A 142 -4.84 10.10 12.36
C LEU A 142 -5.82 10.87 11.46
N LYS A 143 -6.99 10.31 11.16
CA LYS A 143 -8.03 10.99 10.39
C LYS A 143 -8.42 12.33 11.00
N ILE A 144 -8.64 12.36 12.33
CA ILE A 144 -9.03 13.59 13.01
C ILE A 144 -7.92 14.64 12.93
N LEU A 145 -6.66 14.25 13.05
CA LEU A 145 -5.51 15.16 12.97
C LEU A 145 -5.37 15.80 11.57
N VAL A 146 -5.52 15.00 10.51
CA VAL A 146 -5.27 15.49 9.14
C VAL A 146 -6.51 16.08 8.45
N ALA A 147 -7.70 15.61 8.78
CA ALA A 147 -8.94 15.96 8.07
C ALA A 147 -10.08 16.44 8.98
N GLY A 148 -9.88 16.42 10.29
CA GLY A 148 -10.91 16.75 11.27
C GLY A 148 -11.95 15.64 11.48
N PRO A 149 -12.85 15.81 12.45
CA PRO A 149 -13.77 14.77 12.87
C PRO A 149 -14.80 14.34 11.79
N LEU A 150 -15.14 15.26 10.88
CA LEU A 150 -16.11 15.04 9.80
C LEU A 150 -15.43 14.80 8.44
N GLY A 151 -14.11 14.89 8.38
CA GLY A 151 -13.34 14.64 7.17
C GLY A 151 -13.10 13.15 6.92
N ARG A 152 -12.36 12.86 5.85
CA ARG A 152 -11.92 11.52 5.48
C ARG A 152 -10.40 11.51 5.31
N LEU A 153 -9.76 10.36 5.48
CA LEU A 153 -8.36 10.17 5.08
C LEU A 153 -8.24 10.34 3.55
N PRO A 154 -7.11 10.86 3.07
CA PRO A 154 -6.75 10.82 1.67
C PRO A 154 -6.85 9.43 1.05
N ASP A 155 -6.94 9.37 -0.29
CA ASP A 155 -7.09 8.11 -1.02
C ASP A 155 -5.92 7.16 -0.81
N VAL A 156 -4.71 7.70 -0.60
CA VAL A 156 -3.49 6.95 -0.33
C VAL A 156 -2.99 7.26 1.08
N LEU A 157 -2.86 6.22 1.89
CA LEU A 157 -2.22 6.26 3.21
C LEU A 157 -0.83 5.63 3.11
N TRP A 158 0.22 6.42 3.40
CA TRP A 158 1.59 5.96 3.49
C TRP A 158 2.08 6.03 4.94
N ASP A 159 2.75 5.00 5.42
CA ASP A 159 3.24 4.94 6.81
C ASP A 159 4.43 5.88 7.10
N GLY A 160 5.10 6.40 6.05
CA GLY A 160 6.18 7.37 6.18
C GLY A 160 7.58 6.76 6.24
N TYR A 161 7.72 5.45 6.29
CA TYR A 161 9.04 4.81 6.32
C TYR A 161 9.68 4.75 4.93
N TYR A 162 10.98 5.00 4.90
CA TYR A 162 11.83 4.90 3.70
C TYR A 162 13.27 4.57 4.10
N ASP A 163 14.06 4.01 3.18
CA ASP A 163 15.46 3.72 3.41
C ASP A 163 16.33 4.98 3.22
N ALA A 164 16.69 5.62 4.32
CA ALA A 164 17.57 6.79 4.28
C ALA A 164 18.97 6.48 3.71
N GLY A 165 19.41 5.21 3.76
CA GLY A 165 20.68 4.77 3.19
C GLY A 165 20.72 4.77 1.67
N LYS A 166 19.54 4.79 1.01
CA LYS A 166 19.40 4.83 -0.45
C LYS A 166 19.24 6.25 -1.01
N MET A 167 19.15 7.26 -0.15
CA MET A 167 19.02 8.65 -0.59
C MET A 167 20.31 9.14 -1.26
N VAL A 168 20.17 9.90 -2.35
CA VAL A 168 21.24 10.57 -3.06
C VAL A 168 20.98 12.08 -3.01
N ASP A 169 21.95 12.85 -2.54
CA ASP A 169 21.86 14.32 -2.38
C ASP A 169 20.62 14.77 -1.57
N GLY A 170 20.16 13.96 -0.61
CA GLY A 170 19.03 14.25 0.25
C GLY A 170 17.65 13.95 -0.35
N ALA A 171 17.60 13.27 -1.48
CA ALA A 171 16.36 12.83 -2.13
C ALA A 171 16.40 11.34 -2.47
N MET A 172 15.24 10.71 -2.49
CA MET A 172 15.10 9.36 -3.00
C MET A 172 15.32 9.35 -4.52
N PRO A 173 16.12 8.41 -5.08
CA PRO A 173 16.26 8.25 -6.52
C PRO A 173 14.91 8.10 -7.22
N ASP A 174 14.79 8.62 -8.44
CA ASP A 174 13.50 8.70 -9.14
C ASP A 174 12.83 7.33 -9.32
N ASP A 175 13.59 6.28 -9.57
CA ASP A 175 13.10 4.90 -9.75
C ASP A 175 12.64 4.23 -8.45
N ARG A 176 12.93 4.83 -7.29
CA ARG A 176 12.57 4.31 -5.96
C ARG A 176 11.46 5.09 -5.27
N ARG A 177 10.95 6.12 -5.93
CA ARG A 177 9.93 6.98 -5.34
C ARG A 177 8.56 6.30 -5.29
N ILE A 178 7.72 6.76 -4.37
CA ILE A 178 6.27 6.56 -4.42
C ILE A 178 5.71 7.70 -5.26
N CYS A 179 5.18 7.41 -6.44
CA CYS A 179 4.64 8.38 -7.38
C CYS A 179 3.11 8.27 -7.47
N LEU A 180 2.43 9.42 -7.33
CA LEU A 180 0.99 9.57 -7.45
C LEU A 180 0.66 10.50 -8.62
N ASP A 181 0.37 9.92 -9.78
CA ASP A 181 -0.10 10.60 -10.98
C ASP A 181 -1.58 10.28 -11.24
N ASN A 182 -2.45 10.71 -10.31
CA ASN A 182 -3.85 10.31 -10.26
C ASN A 182 -4.81 11.50 -10.01
N GLY A 183 -4.67 12.55 -10.81
CA GLY A 183 -5.56 13.72 -10.76
C GLY A 183 -5.59 14.40 -9.38
N GLU A 184 -6.77 14.54 -8.81
CA GLU A 184 -7.00 15.20 -7.51
C GLU A 184 -6.74 14.29 -6.30
N ALA A 185 -6.35 13.04 -6.50
CA ALA A 185 -6.05 12.13 -5.40
C ALA A 185 -4.92 12.66 -4.53
N GLU A 186 -5.01 12.41 -3.24
CA GLU A 186 -4.05 12.87 -2.24
C GLU A 186 -3.38 11.68 -1.52
N ILE A 187 -2.17 11.92 -1.01
CA ILE A 187 -1.43 11.00 -0.16
C ILE A 187 -1.15 11.65 1.20
N VAL A 188 -1.44 10.92 2.27
CA VAL A 188 -1.06 11.28 3.63
C VAL A 188 0.14 10.45 4.07
N ASN A 189 1.15 11.11 4.64
CA ASN A 189 2.24 10.50 5.39
C ASN A 189 1.80 10.40 6.85
N ALA A 190 1.76 9.20 7.41
CA ALA A 190 1.40 8.97 8.81
C ALA A 190 2.51 9.32 9.80
N ASP A 191 3.75 9.58 9.31
CA ASP A 191 4.93 9.92 10.13
C ASP A 191 5.38 8.78 11.08
N GLY A 192 5.29 7.54 10.61
CA GLY A 192 5.70 6.36 11.38
C GLY A 192 7.10 6.43 11.98
N PRO A 193 8.15 6.87 11.24
CA PRO A 193 9.50 7.00 11.79
C PRO A 193 9.61 7.90 13.03
N ASN A 194 8.69 8.85 13.20
CA ASN A 194 8.64 9.76 14.36
C ASN A 194 7.50 9.42 15.33
N GLY A 195 7.05 8.16 15.34
CA GLY A 195 6.01 7.70 16.26
C GLY A 195 4.61 8.25 15.96
N TYR A 196 4.33 8.60 14.70
CA TYR A 196 3.04 9.12 14.24
C TYR A 196 2.65 10.47 14.84
N GLU A 197 3.65 11.29 15.22
CA GLU A 197 3.39 12.55 15.92
C GLU A 197 2.97 13.70 14.99
N ASN A 198 3.45 13.72 13.74
CA ASN A 198 3.24 14.83 12.81
C ASN A 198 2.72 14.36 11.44
N PRO A 199 1.58 13.65 11.38
CA PRO A 199 1.02 13.21 10.11
C PRO A 199 0.61 14.40 9.25
N ALA A 200 0.85 14.30 7.94
CA ALA A 200 0.56 15.39 7.01
C ALA A 200 0.19 14.89 5.61
N VAL A 201 -0.63 15.66 4.92
CA VAL A 201 -0.83 15.47 3.47
C VAL A 201 0.41 15.97 2.74
N VAL A 202 1.05 15.09 1.97
CA VAL A 202 2.35 15.34 1.33
C VAL A 202 2.31 15.15 -0.20
N THR A 203 1.14 15.29 -0.79
CA THR A 203 0.86 14.98 -2.20
C THR A 203 1.84 15.63 -3.16
N ASP A 204 2.22 16.90 -2.96
CA ASP A 204 3.13 17.61 -3.86
C ASP A 204 4.51 16.92 -3.98
N ASN A 205 4.98 16.30 -2.90
CA ASN A 205 6.25 15.58 -2.90
C ASN A 205 6.19 14.26 -3.70
N HIS A 206 5.00 13.78 -4.00
CA HIS A 206 4.73 12.53 -4.69
C HIS A 206 4.16 12.72 -6.10
N ARG A 207 4.04 13.95 -6.59
CA ARG A 207 3.63 14.25 -7.97
C ARG A 207 4.77 13.92 -8.92
N CYS A 208 4.83 12.66 -9.33
CA CYS A 208 5.79 12.11 -10.28
C CYS A 208 5.20 10.92 -11.02
N SER A 209 5.90 10.48 -12.07
CA SER A 209 5.56 9.26 -12.82
C SER A 209 6.78 8.37 -12.91
N LEU A 210 6.56 7.06 -12.92
CA LEU A 210 7.59 6.06 -13.19
C LEU A 210 7.36 5.44 -14.57
N PRO A 211 8.39 4.87 -15.20
CA PRO A 211 8.20 4.07 -16.39
C PRO A 211 7.24 2.90 -16.12
N PRO A 212 6.34 2.54 -17.05
CA PRO A 212 5.44 1.41 -16.86
C PRO A 212 6.23 0.10 -16.72
N LEU A 213 5.78 -0.75 -15.84
CA LEU A 213 6.35 -2.09 -15.68
C LEU A 213 6.00 -2.98 -16.88
N PRO A 214 6.92 -3.86 -17.31
CA PRO A 214 6.61 -4.81 -18.38
C PRO A 214 5.53 -5.80 -17.93
N ALA A 215 4.69 -6.22 -18.87
CA ALA A 215 3.74 -7.31 -18.64
C ALA A 215 4.47 -8.61 -18.28
N VAL A 216 3.83 -9.42 -17.45
CA VAL A 216 4.38 -10.74 -17.12
C VAL A 216 4.29 -11.65 -18.32
N GLU A 217 5.43 -12.19 -18.77
CA GLU A 217 5.51 -13.21 -19.80
C GLU A 217 5.59 -14.59 -19.14
N LEU A 218 4.57 -15.42 -19.38
CA LEU A 218 4.58 -16.80 -18.92
C LEU A 218 5.37 -17.66 -19.92
N ALA A 219 6.51 -18.19 -19.48
CA ALA A 219 7.21 -19.23 -20.25
C ALA A 219 6.35 -20.49 -20.22
N LEU A 220 5.78 -20.87 -21.36
CA LEU A 220 5.17 -22.20 -21.51
C LEU A 220 6.30 -23.24 -21.41
N ALA A 221 6.21 -24.12 -20.41
CA ALA A 221 7.09 -25.28 -20.37
C ALA A 221 6.84 -26.12 -21.62
N GLU A 222 7.91 -26.37 -22.43
CA GLU A 222 7.88 -27.29 -23.56
C GLU A 222 7.68 -28.75 -23.11
#